data_08c9d59a5d3eabda8a978cae803c1bd5
#
_entry.id   08c9d59a5d3eabda8a978cae803c1bd5
#
_cell.length_a   1.000
_cell.length_b   1.000
_cell.length_c   1.000
_cell.angle_alpha   90.00
_cell.angle_beta   90.00
_cell.angle_gamma   90.00
#
_symmetry.space_group_name_H-M   'P 1'
#
loop_
_entity.id
_entity.type
_entity.pdbx_description
1 polymer ?
#
loop_
_entity_poly.entity_id
_entity_poly.type
_entity_poly.pdbx_seq_one_letter_code
_entity_poly.pdbx_strand_id
1 'polypeptide(L)'
;MMIFMKFTVTIDQFEGPLDLMLHLIKENKLDLFDLDMNVLTTQYIEFIHQMKDLHLEIASEYLSELASLIEYKSKKLLPREEVQVEEEYEEDQRTKLVARLVEYQKYKEISEKLRIDYENRQKHFTRPVSPLVEQWSIPIESDTLENQSPYELLKAMNRVL
;
A
#
# COMPACT_ATOMS: atom_id res chain seq x y z
N MET A 1 -28.00 23.95 -11.46
CA MET A 1 -27.15 23.41 -12.56
C MET A 1 -26.04 22.63 -11.88
N MET A 2 -26.31 21.33 -11.65
CA MET A 2 -25.36 20.42 -11.01
C MET A 2 -24.26 20.09 -12.04
N ILE A 3 -23.04 20.48 -11.74
CA ILE A 3 -21.86 20.09 -12.53
C ILE A 3 -21.55 18.66 -12.13
N PHE A 4 -21.97 17.69 -12.95
CA PHE A 4 -21.47 16.31 -12.89
C PHE A 4 -20.00 16.36 -13.31
N MET A 5 -19.10 16.34 -12.34
CA MET A 5 -17.71 16.04 -12.60
C MET A 5 -17.64 14.58 -13.08
N LYS A 6 -17.42 14.40 -14.36
CA LYS A 6 -17.19 13.08 -14.97
C LYS A 6 -15.79 12.63 -14.56
N PHE A 7 -15.71 11.81 -13.51
CA PHE A 7 -14.46 11.15 -13.15
C PHE A 7 -14.08 10.16 -14.25
N THR A 8 -13.01 10.45 -14.96
CA THR A 8 -12.37 9.47 -15.83
C THR A 8 -11.40 8.66 -14.96
N VAL A 9 -11.87 7.53 -14.47
CA VAL A 9 -11.06 6.63 -13.65
C VAL A 9 -10.23 5.76 -14.57
N THR A 10 -8.94 5.94 -14.54
CA THR A 10 -7.98 5.01 -15.16
C THR A 10 -7.42 4.13 -14.03
N ILE A 11 -7.63 2.81 -14.13
CA ILE A 11 -7.18 1.81 -13.11
C ILE A 11 -5.67 1.87 -12.91
N ASP A 12 -4.91 2.27 -13.92
CA ASP A 12 -3.46 2.45 -13.87
C ASP A 12 -2.98 3.54 -12.91
N GLN A 13 -3.89 4.22 -12.19
CA GLN A 13 -3.56 5.30 -11.27
C GLN A 13 -3.37 4.84 -9.82
N PHE A 14 -3.85 3.64 -9.44
CA PHE A 14 -3.78 3.17 -8.07
C PHE A 14 -2.96 1.88 -7.96
N GLU A 15 -2.02 1.86 -7.03
CA GLU A 15 -1.15 0.71 -6.76
C GLU A 15 -1.86 -0.39 -5.93
N GLY A 16 -3.13 -0.18 -5.58
CA GLY A 16 -3.94 -1.16 -4.85
C GLY A 16 -5.11 -0.53 -4.09
N PRO A 17 -5.89 -1.35 -3.37
CA PRO A 17 -7.11 -0.91 -2.69
C PRO A 17 -6.86 0.13 -1.59
N LEU A 18 -5.73 0.04 -0.87
CA LEU A 18 -5.37 1.03 0.16
C LEU A 18 -5.04 2.39 -0.45
N ASP A 19 -4.43 2.41 -1.65
CA ASP A 19 -4.16 3.66 -2.37
C ASP A 19 -5.46 4.33 -2.81
N LEU A 20 -6.39 3.55 -3.33
CA LEU A 20 -7.73 4.03 -3.65
C LEU A 20 -8.44 4.60 -2.41
N MET A 21 -8.40 3.91 -1.27
CA MET A 21 -9.01 4.39 -0.03
C MET A 21 -8.40 5.72 0.42
N LEU A 22 -7.07 5.87 0.39
CA LEU A 22 -6.40 7.13 0.71
C LEU A 22 -6.80 8.26 -0.25
N HIS A 23 -6.98 7.95 -1.53
CA HIS A 23 -7.47 8.91 -2.51
C HIS A 23 -8.89 9.38 -2.18
N LEU A 24 -9.81 8.45 -1.91
CA LEU A 24 -11.19 8.76 -1.53
C LEU A 24 -11.28 9.57 -0.23
N ILE A 25 -10.44 9.26 0.77
CA ILE A 25 -10.34 10.02 2.03
C ILE A 25 -9.91 11.46 1.75
N LYS A 26 -8.89 11.67 0.92
CA LYS A 26 -8.40 13.01 0.56
C LYS A 26 -9.42 13.80 -0.26
N GLU A 27 -10.06 13.15 -1.23
CA GLU A 27 -11.04 13.78 -2.11
C GLU A 27 -12.26 14.26 -1.33
N ASN A 28 -12.76 13.44 -0.40
CA ASN A 28 -13.91 13.77 0.44
C ASN A 28 -13.54 14.56 1.70
N LYS A 29 -12.24 14.93 1.87
CA LYS A 29 -11.73 15.67 3.03
C LYS A 29 -12.08 15.02 4.37
N LEU A 30 -12.06 13.69 4.40
CA LEU A 30 -12.27 12.91 5.62
C LEU A 30 -11.01 12.97 6.49
N ASP A 31 -11.21 12.97 7.81
CA ASP A 31 -10.11 12.84 8.74
C ASP A 31 -9.69 11.34 8.83
N LEU A 32 -8.41 11.07 8.62
CA LEU A 32 -7.87 9.72 8.68
C LEU A 32 -7.94 9.12 10.11
N PHE A 33 -7.82 9.98 11.13
CA PHE A 33 -7.84 9.55 12.54
C PHE A 33 -9.26 9.45 13.10
N ASP A 34 -10.20 10.23 12.56
CA ASP A 34 -11.63 10.13 12.86
C ASP A 34 -12.42 9.73 11.61
N LEU A 35 -12.06 8.56 11.07
CA LEU A 35 -12.56 8.08 9.80
C LEU A 35 -14.01 7.64 9.86
N ASP A 36 -14.89 8.32 9.12
CA ASP A 36 -16.27 7.84 8.91
C ASP A 36 -16.27 6.67 7.93
N MET A 37 -16.33 5.47 8.50
CA MET A 37 -16.34 4.21 7.75
C MET A 37 -17.56 4.08 6.83
N ASN A 38 -18.70 4.71 7.14
CA ASN A 38 -19.89 4.61 6.29
C ASN A 38 -19.72 5.42 5.01
N VAL A 39 -19.16 6.62 5.13
CA VAL A 39 -18.86 7.47 3.99
C VAL A 39 -17.81 6.78 3.11
N LEU A 40 -16.71 6.33 3.69
CA LEU A 40 -15.66 5.62 2.95
C LEU A 40 -16.22 4.38 2.23
N THR A 41 -17.00 3.54 2.93
CA THR A 41 -17.59 2.34 2.35
C THR A 41 -18.49 2.67 1.17
N THR A 42 -19.33 3.68 1.29
CA THR A 42 -20.25 4.08 0.22
C THR A 42 -19.48 4.57 -1.01
N GLN A 43 -18.46 5.39 -0.82
CA GLN A 43 -17.61 5.92 -1.88
C GLN A 43 -16.81 4.79 -2.57
N TYR A 44 -16.30 3.85 -1.78
CA TYR A 44 -15.55 2.71 -2.32
C TYR A 44 -16.45 1.81 -3.17
N ILE A 45 -17.67 1.50 -2.71
CA ILE A 45 -18.67 0.73 -3.47
C ILE A 45 -19.01 1.43 -4.79
N GLU A 46 -19.28 2.72 -4.74
CA GLU A 46 -19.61 3.51 -5.92
C GLU A 46 -18.47 3.50 -6.94
N PHE A 47 -17.24 3.65 -6.49
CA PHE A 47 -16.05 3.58 -7.32
C PHE A 47 -15.91 2.22 -8.01
N ILE A 48 -16.06 1.12 -7.28
CA ILE A 48 -16.00 -0.24 -7.84
C ILE A 48 -17.13 -0.49 -8.84
N HIS A 49 -18.33 0.04 -8.59
CA HIS A 49 -19.43 -0.04 -9.57
C HIS A 49 -19.12 0.71 -10.87
N GLN A 50 -18.56 1.91 -10.78
CA GLN A 50 -18.14 2.68 -11.95
C GLN A 50 -17.09 1.92 -12.77
N MET A 51 -16.12 1.27 -12.12
CA MET A 51 -15.13 0.42 -12.77
C MET A 51 -15.81 -0.73 -13.54
N LYS A 52 -16.78 -1.39 -12.92
CA LYS A 52 -17.54 -2.48 -13.56
C LYS A 52 -18.33 -1.99 -14.77
N ASP A 53 -18.99 -0.84 -14.68
CA ASP A 53 -19.76 -0.25 -15.78
C ASP A 53 -18.88 0.13 -16.99
N LEU A 54 -17.62 0.47 -16.71
CA LEU A 54 -16.61 0.72 -17.74
C LEU A 54 -15.97 -0.55 -18.31
N HIS A 55 -16.47 -1.74 -17.93
CA HIS A 55 -15.93 -3.06 -18.36
C HIS A 55 -14.44 -3.25 -18.01
N LEU A 56 -13.98 -2.63 -16.93
CA LEU A 56 -12.61 -2.77 -16.49
C LEU A 56 -12.45 -4.06 -15.66
N GLU A 57 -11.32 -4.73 -15.84
CA GLU A 57 -10.97 -5.90 -15.05
C GLU A 57 -10.63 -5.47 -13.61
N ILE A 58 -11.39 -5.97 -12.63
CA ILE A 58 -11.20 -5.60 -11.23
C ILE A 58 -10.35 -6.68 -10.57
N ALA A 59 -9.17 -6.29 -10.08
CA ALA A 59 -8.30 -7.21 -9.37
C ALA A 59 -8.96 -7.74 -8.08
N SER A 60 -8.70 -9.01 -7.75
CA SER A 60 -9.29 -9.71 -6.60
C SER A 60 -9.05 -9.00 -5.26
N GLU A 61 -7.96 -8.26 -5.16
CA GLU A 61 -7.59 -7.48 -3.97
C GLU A 61 -8.63 -6.40 -3.64
N TYR A 62 -9.15 -5.70 -4.66
CA TYR A 62 -10.22 -4.70 -4.48
C TYR A 62 -11.52 -5.34 -4.01
N LEU A 63 -11.85 -6.53 -4.53
CA LEU A 63 -13.05 -7.26 -4.12
C LEU A 63 -12.95 -7.80 -2.70
N SER A 64 -11.76 -8.19 -2.26
CA SER A 64 -11.51 -8.64 -0.88
C SER A 64 -11.75 -7.51 0.12
N GLU A 65 -11.20 -6.31 -0.14
CA GLU A 65 -11.44 -5.14 0.72
C GLU A 65 -12.89 -4.67 0.65
N LEU A 66 -13.52 -4.76 -0.53
CA LEU A 66 -14.95 -4.48 -0.69
C LEU A 66 -15.80 -5.39 0.20
N ALA A 67 -15.49 -6.68 0.24
CA ALA A 67 -16.23 -7.66 1.07
C ALA A 67 -16.12 -7.30 2.56
N SER A 68 -14.93 -6.91 3.04
CA SER A 68 -14.71 -6.47 4.42
C SER A 68 -15.50 -5.21 4.77
N LEU A 69 -15.56 -4.24 3.84
CA LEU A 69 -16.34 -3.01 4.03
C LEU A 69 -17.86 -3.27 4.01
N ILE A 70 -18.33 -4.17 3.15
CA ILE A 70 -19.76 -4.57 3.11
C ILE A 70 -20.13 -5.31 4.39
N GLU A 71 -19.27 -6.19 4.89
CA GLU A 71 -19.48 -6.88 6.17
C GLU A 71 -19.65 -5.88 7.31
N TYR A 72 -18.75 -4.90 7.40
CA TYR A 72 -18.83 -3.80 8.38
C TYR A 72 -20.18 -3.07 8.28
N LYS A 73 -20.57 -2.63 7.08
CA LYS A 73 -21.81 -1.91 6.85
C LYS A 73 -23.05 -2.76 7.16
N SER A 74 -23.02 -4.06 6.83
CA SER A 74 -24.12 -4.98 7.08
C SER A 74 -24.37 -5.20 8.58
N LYS A 75 -23.29 -5.41 9.35
CA LYS A 75 -23.39 -5.55 10.82
C LYS A 75 -23.99 -4.33 11.47
N LYS A 76 -23.64 -3.15 11.01
CA LYS A 76 -24.19 -1.87 11.52
C LYS A 76 -25.69 -1.69 11.25
N LEU A 77 -26.24 -2.32 10.22
CA LEU A 77 -27.64 -2.21 9.82
C LEU A 77 -28.54 -3.26 10.49
N LEU A 78 -27.99 -4.26 11.15
CA LEU A 78 -28.77 -5.30 11.85
C LEU A 78 -29.41 -4.72 13.12
N PRO A 79 -30.64 -5.18 13.50
CA PRO A 79 -31.27 -4.81 14.77
C PRO A 79 -30.39 -5.25 15.95
N ARG A 80 -30.08 -4.34 16.86
CA ARG A 80 -29.14 -4.56 17.95
C ARG A 80 -29.83 -5.24 19.13
N GLU A 81 -29.47 -6.47 19.47
CA GLU A 81 -29.84 -7.12 20.71
C GLU A 81 -28.75 -7.03 21.81
N GLU A 82 -27.46 -6.84 21.43
CA GLU A 82 -26.32 -6.71 22.36
C GLU A 82 -25.37 -5.56 21.95
N VAL A 83 -25.62 -4.37 22.48
CA VAL A 83 -24.97 -3.11 22.07
C VAL A 83 -23.46 -3.06 22.34
N GLN A 84 -22.97 -3.64 23.45
CA GLN A 84 -21.58 -3.45 23.88
C GLN A 84 -20.54 -4.22 23.03
N VAL A 85 -20.85 -5.44 22.62
CA VAL A 85 -19.92 -6.28 21.83
C VAL A 85 -19.76 -5.77 20.40
N GLU A 86 -20.80 -5.15 19.85
CA GLU A 86 -20.79 -4.61 18.50
C GLU A 86 -20.00 -3.29 18.39
N GLU A 87 -20.10 -2.42 19.40
CA GLU A 87 -19.34 -1.16 19.44
C GLU A 87 -17.84 -1.44 19.52
N GLU A 88 -17.41 -2.41 20.33
CA GLU A 88 -16.00 -2.83 20.42
C GLU A 88 -15.51 -3.43 19.09
N TYR A 89 -16.33 -4.20 18.40
CA TYR A 89 -15.99 -4.76 17.08
C TYR A 89 -15.87 -3.67 16.00
N GLU A 90 -16.78 -2.71 15.95
CA GLU A 90 -16.76 -1.60 15.00
C GLU A 90 -15.50 -0.74 15.19
N GLU A 91 -15.16 -0.41 16.45
CA GLU A 91 -13.98 0.35 16.79
C GLU A 91 -12.69 -0.41 16.42
N ASP A 92 -12.66 -1.71 16.70
CA ASP A 92 -11.51 -2.57 16.36
C ASP A 92 -11.29 -2.65 14.84
N GLN A 93 -12.34 -2.81 14.03
CA GLN A 93 -12.24 -2.83 12.57
C GLN A 93 -11.79 -1.48 12.00
N ARG A 94 -12.34 -0.37 12.50
CA ARG A 94 -11.92 0.98 12.12
C ARG A 94 -10.44 1.20 12.46
N THR A 95 -10.04 0.87 13.67
CA THR A 95 -8.66 1.02 14.15
C THR A 95 -7.67 0.22 13.33
N LYS A 96 -8.01 -1.03 12.98
CA LYS A 96 -7.18 -1.87 12.11
C LYS A 96 -7.02 -1.28 10.71
N LEU A 97 -8.11 -0.81 10.10
CA LEU A 97 -8.05 -0.19 8.78
C LEU A 97 -7.22 1.10 8.80
N VAL A 98 -7.45 1.98 9.78
CA VAL A 98 -6.71 3.23 9.94
C VAL A 98 -5.21 2.94 10.12
N ALA A 99 -4.84 1.96 10.95
CA ALA A 99 -3.44 1.59 11.14
C ALA A 99 -2.79 1.15 9.81
N ARG A 100 -3.46 0.32 9.01
CA ARG A 100 -2.98 -0.10 7.67
C ARG A 100 -2.84 1.08 6.70
N LEU A 101 -3.80 2.01 6.71
CA LEU A 101 -3.77 3.21 5.85
C LEU A 101 -2.62 4.16 6.24
N VAL A 102 -2.40 4.37 7.53
CA VAL A 102 -1.27 5.20 8.04
C VAL A 102 0.08 4.57 7.68
N GLU A 103 0.19 3.26 7.84
CA GLU A 103 1.40 2.51 7.48
C GLU A 103 1.68 2.61 5.97
N TYR A 104 0.67 2.36 5.14
CA TYR A 104 0.77 2.48 3.70
C TYR A 104 1.16 3.90 3.26
N GLN A 105 0.55 4.93 3.85
CA GLN A 105 0.89 6.32 3.55
C GLN A 105 2.37 6.62 3.85
N LYS A 106 2.90 6.15 4.98
CA LYS A 106 4.33 6.31 5.33
C LYS A 106 5.24 5.65 4.30
N TYR A 107 4.93 4.42 3.89
CA TYR A 107 5.72 3.73 2.86
C TYR A 107 5.67 4.45 1.52
N LYS A 108 4.51 4.94 1.11
CA LYS A 108 4.33 5.71 -0.12
C LYS A 108 5.16 7.01 -0.10
N GLU A 109 5.16 7.73 1.00
CA GLU A 109 5.96 8.95 1.17
C GLU A 109 7.47 8.67 1.11
N ILE A 110 7.91 7.57 1.72
CA ILE A 110 9.32 7.16 1.68
C ILE A 110 9.70 6.71 0.27
N SER A 111 8.86 5.92 -0.39
CA SER A 111 9.09 5.46 -1.76
C SER A 111 9.25 6.63 -2.72
N GLU A 112 8.43 7.66 -2.59
CA GLU A 112 8.53 8.86 -3.43
C GLU A 112 9.85 9.62 -3.19
N LYS A 113 10.29 9.76 -1.95
CA LYS A 113 11.60 10.35 -1.63
C LYS A 113 12.74 9.55 -2.24
N LEU A 114 12.71 8.21 -2.09
CA LEU A 114 13.72 7.33 -2.67
C LEU A 114 13.74 7.39 -4.20
N ARG A 115 12.58 7.54 -4.85
CA ARG A 115 12.48 7.72 -6.30
C ARG A 115 13.19 9.01 -6.74
N ILE A 116 12.94 10.11 -6.05
CA ILE A 116 13.59 11.39 -6.33
C ILE A 116 15.12 11.28 -6.14
N ASP A 117 15.56 10.66 -5.07
CA ASP A 117 16.98 10.47 -4.79
C ASP A 117 17.65 9.56 -5.84
N TYR A 118 16.97 8.51 -6.27
CA TYR A 118 17.42 7.64 -7.35
C TYR A 118 17.57 8.40 -8.67
N GLU A 119 16.58 9.19 -9.07
CA GLU A 119 16.62 10.02 -10.27
C GLU A 119 17.76 11.05 -10.22
N ASN A 120 17.97 11.66 -9.05
CA ASN A 120 19.08 12.59 -8.84
C ASN A 120 20.43 11.89 -8.94
N ARG A 121 20.56 10.69 -8.36
CA ARG A 121 21.79 9.89 -8.44
C ARG A 121 22.13 9.51 -9.88
N GLN A 122 21.15 9.20 -10.72
CA GLN A 122 21.39 8.90 -12.13
C GLN A 122 21.98 10.06 -12.93
N LYS A 123 21.79 11.30 -12.46
CA LYS A 123 22.40 12.50 -13.06
C LYS A 123 23.87 12.68 -12.72
N HIS A 124 24.41 11.87 -11.78
CA HIS A 124 25.79 11.96 -11.35
C HIS A 124 26.63 10.88 -12.04
N PHE A 125 27.64 11.32 -12.77
CA PHE A 125 28.61 10.44 -13.40
C PHE A 125 29.78 10.22 -12.45
N THR A 126 30.02 8.98 -12.06
CA THR A 126 31.20 8.61 -11.28
C THR A 126 32.34 8.21 -12.22
N ARG A 127 33.58 8.53 -11.82
CA ARG A 127 34.75 8.06 -12.56
C ARG A 127 34.77 6.52 -12.52
N PRO A 128 34.99 5.82 -13.65
CA PRO A 128 35.18 4.38 -13.64
C PRO A 128 36.32 3.97 -12.72
N VAL A 129 36.23 2.78 -12.17
CA VAL A 129 37.27 2.22 -11.30
C VAL A 129 38.59 2.21 -12.09
N SER A 130 39.69 2.70 -11.46
CA SER A 130 40.97 2.70 -12.10
C SER A 130 41.41 1.27 -12.43
N PRO A 131 41.98 1.01 -13.63
CA PRO A 131 42.53 -0.31 -13.98
C PRO A 131 43.54 -0.86 -12.96
N LEU A 132 44.20 0.02 -12.21
CA LEU A 132 45.11 -0.36 -11.12
C LEU A 132 44.35 -0.99 -9.93
N VAL A 133 43.13 -0.56 -9.66
CA VAL A 133 42.32 -1.15 -8.57
C VAL A 133 41.75 -2.51 -9.00
N GLU A 134 41.42 -2.70 -10.28
CA GLU A 134 41.04 -3.98 -10.82
C GLU A 134 42.14 -5.04 -10.70
N GLN A 135 43.42 -4.63 -10.87
CA GLN A 135 44.55 -5.53 -10.68
C GLN A 135 44.77 -5.91 -9.20
N TRP A 136 44.28 -5.09 -8.27
CA TRP A 136 44.35 -5.36 -6.83
C TRP A 136 43.11 -6.06 -6.26
N SER A 137 42.04 -6.22 -7.04
CA SER A 137 40.95 -7.04 -6.64
C SER A 137 41.43 -8.49 -6.60
N ILE A 138 41.59 -9.02 -5.39
CA ILE A 138 41.90 -10.44 -5.17
C ILE A 138 40.81 -11.23 -5.89
N PRO A 139 41.17 -12.12 -6.84
CA PRO A 139 40.18 -12.97 -7.48
C PRO A 139 39.52 -13.77 -6.36
N ILE A 140 38.23 -13.55 -6.17
CA ILE A 140 37.42 -14.39 -5.29
C ILE A 140 37.39 -15.73 -6.02
N GLU A 141 38.15 -16.70 -5.50
CA GLU A 141 38.08 -18.06 -6.01
C GLU A 141 36.63 -18.52 -5.92
N SER A 142 36.04 -18.80 -7.07
CA SER A 142 34.64 -19.21 -7.20
C SER A 142 34.27 -20.45 -6.33
N ASP A 143 35.28 -21.24 -5.99
CA ASP A 143 35.18 -22.43 -5.13
C ASP A 143 34.78 -22.12 -3.68
N THR A 144 34.99 -20.88 -3.19
CA THR A 144 34.61 -20.52 -1.80
C THR A 144 33.14 -20.17 -1.66
N LEU A 145 32.44 -19.83 -2.76
CA LEU A 145 31.03 -19.45 -2.74
C LEU A 145 30.08 -20.65 -2.96
N GLU A 146 30.52 -21.70 -3.65
CA GLU A 146 29.68 -22.87 -3.95
C GLU A 146 29.32 -23.73 -2.73
N ASN A 147 30.08 -23.62 -1.65
CA ASN A 147 29.89 -24.45 -0.44
C ASN A 147 29.30 -23.66 0.76
N GLN A 148 28.89 -22.42 0.59
CA GLN A 148 28.31 -21.67 1.71
C GLN A 148 26.82 -21.96 1.85
N SER A 149 26.46 -22.57 2.98
CA SER A 149 25.09 -22.83 3.38
C SER A 149 24.32 -21.51 3.57
N PRO A 150 23.02 -21.44 3.19
CA PRO A 150 22.15 -20.28 3.51
C PRO A 150 22.15 -19.92 5.01
N TYR A 151 22.50 -20.86 5.87
CA TYR A 151 22.64 -20.66 7.32
C TYR A 151 23.84 -19.76 7.68
N GLU A 152 24.93 -19.84 6.93
CA GLU A 152 26.11 -18.96 7.13
C GLU A 152 25.79 -17.51 6.76
N LEU A 153 24.95 -17.28 5.74
CA LEU A 153 24.45 -15.95 5.38
C LEU A 153 23.59 -15.36 6.49
N LEU A 154 22.67 -16.16 7.04
CA LEU A 154 21.82 -15.74 8.17
C LEU A 154 22.66 -15.40 9.42
N LYS A 155 23.72 -16.17 9.68
CA LYS A 155 24.63 -15.93 10.79
C LYS A 155 25.47 -14.67 10.61
N ALA A 156 25.87 -14.36 9.38
CA ALA A 156 26.55 -13.13 9.05
C ALA A 156 25.63 -11.90 9.19
N MET A 157 24.38 -11.99 8.73
CA MET A 157 23.37 -10.96 8.92
C MET A 157 23.11 -10.66 10.41
N ASN A 158 22.96 -11.67 11.25
CA ASN A 158 22.75 -11.51 12.70
C ASN A 158 23.95 -10.91 13.44
N ARG A 159 25.12 -10.82 12.83
CA ARG A 159 26.29 -10.13 13.42
C ARG A 159 26.36 -8.65 13.08
N VAL A 160 25.64 -8.23 12.05
CA VAL A 160 25.63 -6.84 11.57
C VAL A 160 24.44 -6.04 12.10
N LEU A 161 23.40 -6.75 12.59
CA LEU A 161 22.27 -6.19 13.35
C LEU A 161 22.58 -6.12 14.84
#